data_96f4b8a2263f69cfb9fc06345dbd1a98
#
_entry.id   96f4b8a2263f69cfb9fc06345dbd1a98
#
_cell.length_a   1.000
_cell.length_b   1.000
_cell.length_c   1.000
_cell.angle_alpha   90.00
_cell.angle_beta   90.00
_cell.angle_gamma   90.00
#
_symmetry.space_group_name_H-M   'P 1'
#
loop_
_entity.id
_entity.type
_entity.pdbx_description
1 polymer ?
#
loop_
_entity_poly.entity_id
_entity_poly.type
_entity_poly.pdbx_seq_one_letter_code
_entity_poly.pdbx_strand_id
1 'polypeptide(L)'
;KIEQAQDAAEYVLENLNPEDRFSVIAFASTVDTYADGLRPASERAEAQQFIRRLTAGGGTNIYAALTTALGQVGSGRPQVVVFLTDGLPTEGEVRSEAILAAVRDLATEDLRLFAFGVGYDVNTILLDTVSQEQHGVSTYVQPGEDIEAAVSAFYDKISLPVLTDVTLDYGSMEISEVYPFPLPDVFSGGQLLVVGRYRQGGEATITLSGSRDEGLEQVIYGDMAFAEDGGPDLIP
;
A
#
# COMPACT_ATOMS: atom_id res chain seq x y z
N LYS A 1 5.02 7.93 19.93
CA LYS A 1 4.98 7.62 18.50
C LYS A 1 6.14 6.69 18.08
N ILE A 2 7.42 7.03 18.40
CA ILE A 2 8.56 6.20 17.98
C ILE A 2 8.48 4.79 18.58
N GLU A 3 8.16 4.65 19.86
CA GLU A 3 7.99 3.37 20.52
C GLU A 3 6.92 2.52 19.84
N GLN A 4 5.75 3.09 19.57
CA GLN A 4 4.68 2.40 18.86
C GLN A 4 5.06 2.00 17.42
N ALA A 5 5.86 2.81 16.73
CA ALA A 5 6.36 2.47 15.40
C ALA A 5 7.41 1.34 15.48
N GLN A 6 8.22 1.32 16.53
CA GLN A 6 9.14 0.20 16.81
C GLN A 6 8.38 -1.08 17.10
N ASP A 7 7.37 -1.03 17.96
CA ASP A 7 6.54 -2.19 18.30
C ASP A 7 5.81 -2.72 17.07
N ALA A 8 5.27 -1.84 16.23
CA ALA A 8 4.64 -2.20 14.97
C ALA A 8 5.62 -2.89 13.99
N ALA A 9 6.85 -2.37 13.86
CA ALA A 9 7.86 -2.99 13.01
C ALA A 9 8.35 -4.33 13.56
N GLU A 10 8.47 -4.45 14.88
CA GLU A 10 8.80 -5.73 15.54
C GLU A 10 7.70 -6.77 15.30
N TYR A 11 6.43 -6.37 15.41
CA TYR A 11 5.30 -7.25 15.11
C TYR A 11 5.37 -7.82 13.68
N VAL A 12 5.63 -6.97 12.69
CA VAL A 12 5.77 -7.43 11.30
C VAL A 12 6.92 -8.44 11.18
N LEU A 13 8.08 -8.17 11.79
CA LEU A 13 9.23 -9.09 11.76
C LEU A 13 8.93 -10.44 12.43
N GLU A 14 8.17 -10.44 13.52
CA GLU A 14 7.81 -11.65 14.25
C GLU A 14 6.89 -12.56 13.45
N ASN A 15 6.04 -11.96 12.60
CA ASN A 15 5.05 -12.68 11.82
C ASN A 15 5.50 -13.02 10.39
N LEU A 16 6.75 -12.75 10.02
CA LEU A 16 7.33 -13.19 8.75
C LEU A 16 7.35 -14.71 8.64
N ASN A 17 7.01 -15.23 7.46
CA ASN A 17 7.18 -16.64 7.16
C ASN A 17 8.67 -17.00 7.06
N PRO A 18 9.06 -18.28 7.28
CA PRO A 18 10.47 -18.70 7.19
C PRO A 18 11.13 -18.43 5.84
N GLU A 19 10.34 -18.42 4.76
CA GLU A 19 10.80 -18.18 3.38
C GLU A 19 10.82 -16.71 2.99
N ASP A 20 10.30 -15.82 3.85
CA ASP A 20 10.25 -14.40 3.59
C ASP A 20 11.65 -13.77 3.70
N ARG A 21 11.83 -12.70 2.96
CA ARG A 21 12.99 -11.82 3.04
C ARG A 21 12.52 -10.42 3.37
N PHE A 22 13.28 -9.72 4.18
CA PHE A 22 12.91 -8.40 4.66
C PHE A 22 14.09 -7.42 4.64
N SER A 23 13.78 -6.14 4.69
CA SER A 23 14.67 -5.06 5.05
C SER A 23 13.97 -4.11 6.01
N VAL A 24 14.73 -3.43 6.85
CA VAL A 24 14.25 -2.36 7.72
C VAL A 24 15.01 -1.09 7.37
N ILE A 25 14.27 -0.05 7.05
CA ILE A 25 14.78 1.25 6.65
C ILE A 25 14.18 2.31 7.57
N ALA A 26 15.03 2.91 8.37
CA ALA A 26 14.68 4.06 9.19
C ALA A 26 15.07 5.35 8.46
N PHE A 27 14.25 6.38 8.59
CA PHE A 27 14.54 7.65 7.97
C PHE A 27 14.12 8.85 8.83
N ALA A 28 14.90 9.89 8.67
CA ALA A 28 14.66 11.22 9.19
C ALA A 28 15.20 12.22 8.15
N SER A 29 16.15 13.10 8.47
CA SER A 29 16.88 13.89 7.47
C SER A 29 17.77 13.00 6.56
N THR A 30 18.22 11.88 7.08
CA THR A 30 19.00 10.84 6.39
C THR A 30 18.30 9.48 6.51
N VAL A 31 18.73 8.55 5.68
CA VAL A 31 18.25 7.16 5.70
C VAL A 31 19.28 6.29 6.41
N ASP A 32 18.83 5.42 7.30
CA ASP A 32 19.61 4.39 7.96
C ASP A 32 18.99 3.02 7.66
N THR A 33 19.79 2.10 7.14
CA THR A 33 19.33 0.78 6.72
C THR A 33 19.88 -0.30 7.62
N TYR A 34 19.05 -1.27 7.98
CA TYR A 34 19.49 -2.44 8.73
C TYR A 34 20.60 -3.21 8.00
N ALA A 35 20.46 -3.36 6.68
CA ALA A 35 21.41 -4.06 5.83
C ALA A 35 21.35 -3.57 4.38
N ASP A 36 22.39 -3.86 3.59
CA ASP A 36 22.39 -3.68 2.15
C ASP A 36 21.57 -4.79 1.48
N GLY A 37 20.30 -4.51 1.20
CA GLY A 37 19.37 -5.43 0.55
C GLY A 37 18.61 -6.34 1.50
N LEU A 38 17.78 -7.19 0.91
CA LEU A 38 16.87 -8.06 1.64
C LEU A 38 17.58 -9.19 2.39
N ARG A 39 17.23 -9.39 3.65
CA ARG A 39 17.76 -10.43 4.55
C ARG A 39 16.70 -11.52 4.78
N PRO A 40 17.11 -12.76 5.04
CA PRO A 40 16.18 -13.85 5.35
C PRO A 40 15.50 -13.63 6.70
N ALA A 41 14.28 -14.11 6.87
CA ALA A 41 13.50 -14.01 8.10
C ALA A 41 14.23 -14.60 9.35
N SER A 42 15.20 -15.48 9.14
CA SER A 42 16.05 -16.00 10.23
C SER A 42 16.91 -14.94 10.94
N GLU A 43 17.16 -13.79 10.30
CA GLU A 43 17.95 -12.67 10.86
C GLU A 43 17.09 -11.62 11.57
N ARG A 44 15.78 -11.88 11.78
CA ARG A 44 14.87 -10.92 12.42
C ARG A 44 15.31 -10.45 13.81
N ALA A 45 16.01 -11.28 14.58
CA ALA A 45 16.47 -10.92 15.92
C ALA A 45 17.49 -9.77 15.91
N GLU A 46 18.38 -9.75 14.92
CA GLU A 46 19.35 -8.67 14.73
C GLU A 46 18.65 -7.38 14.26
N ALA A 47 17.66 -7.52 13.39
CA ALA A 47 16.87 -6.38 12.92
C ALA A 47 16.02 -5.76 14.06
N GLN A 48 15.45 -6.56 14.95
CA GLN A 48 14.77 -6.06 16.16
C GLN A 48 15.75 -5.24 17.04
N GLN A 49 17.00 -5.66 17.17
CA GLN A 49 18.00 -4.88 17.90
C GLN A 49 18.33 -3.54 17.20
N PHE A 50 18.27 -3.51 15.86
CA PHE A 50 18.41 -2.27 15.10
C PHE A 50 17.20 -1.35 15.38
N ILE A 51 15.97 -1.86 15.29
CA ILE A 51 14.72 -1.11 15.54
C ILE A 51 14.73 -0.49 16.94
N ARG A 52 15.07 -1.25 17.98
CA ARG A 52 15.08 -0.78 19.37
C ARG A 52 16.07 0.35 19.65
N ARG A 53 17.06 0.54 18.80
CA ARG A 53 18.07 1.62 18.92
C ARG A 53 17.67 2.90 18.20
N LEU A 54 16.62 2.85 17.38
CA LEU A 54 16.15 4.03 16.66
C LEU A 54 15.63 5.09 17.63
N THR A 55 15.93 6.34 17.34
CA THR A 55 15.46 7.50 18.12
C THR A 55 14.79 8.49 17.19
N ALA A 56 13.72 9.11 17.66
CA ALA A 56 13.05 10.14 16.89
C ALA A 56 13.90 11.42 16.82
N GLY A 57 13.95 12.05 15.64
CA GLY A 57 14.63 13.32 15.45
C GLY A 57 14.95 13.64 14.00
N GLY A 58 15.22 14.90 13.71
CA GLY A 58 15.55 15.38 12.37
C GLY A 58 14.33 15.75 11.54
N GLY A 59 14.56 15.97 10.23
CA GLY A 59 13.52 16.23 9.24
C GLY A 59 12.90 14.93 8.69
N THR A 60 12.20 15.03 7.56
CA THR A 60 11.47 13.91 6.96
C THR A 60 11.84 13.81 5.47
N ASN A 61 12.76 12.89 5.14
CA ASN A 61 13.22 12.67 3.77
C ASN A 61 12.50 11.47 3.13
N ILE A 62 11.24 11.69 2.75
CA ILE A 62 10.38 10.67 2.12
C ILE A 62 10.99 10.16 0.82
N TYR A 63 11.55 11.06 0.01
CA TYR A 63 12.18 10.70 -1.26
C TYR A 63 13.29 9.66 -1.07
N ALA A 64 14.24 9.94 -0.18
CA ALA A 64 15.34 9.02 0.07
C ALA A 64 14.86 7.70 0.68
N ALA A 65 13.87 7.72 1.58
CA ALA A 65 13.31 6.52 2.18
C ALA A 65 12.69 5.59 1.11
N LEU A 66 11.80 6.13 0.27
CA LEU A 66 11.12 5.36 -0.77
C LEU A 66 12.10 4.86 -1.83
N THR A 67 13.00 5.71 -2.33
CA THR A 67 13.98 5.29 -3.35
C THR A 67 14.96 4.25 -2.82
N THR A 68 15.34 4.32 -1.53
CA THR A 68 16.18 3.30 -0.89
C THR A 68 15.43 1.98 -0.75
N ALA A 69 14.17 2.01 -0.33
CA ALA A 69 13.35 0.81 -0.20
C ALA A 69 13.15 0.13 -1.56
N LEU A 70 12.75 0.90 -2.58
CA LEU A 70 12.52 0.39 -3.92
C LEU A 70 13.80 -0.09 -4.62
N GLY A 71 14.95 0.49 -4.31
CA GLY A 71 16.24 0.02 -4.78
C GLY A 71 16.65 -1.36 -4.24
N GLN A 72 16.00 -1.84 -3.18
CA GLN A 72 16.24 -3.17 -2.60
C GLN A 72 15.23 -4.23 -3.09
N VAL A 73 14.11 -3.82 -3.72
CA VAL A 73 13.14 -4.77 -4.28
C VAL A 73 13.71 -5.47 -5.50
N GLY A 74 13.41 -6.76 -5.59
CA GLY A 74 13.77 -7.59 -6.74
C GLY A 74 12.58 -7.75 -7.71
N SER A 75 12.64 -8.73 -8.57
CA SER A 75 11.57 -9.15 -9.46
C SER A 75 11.23 -10.64 -9.27
N GLY A 76 10.02 -11.03 -9.69
CA GLY A 76 9.59 -12.43 -9.72
C GLY A 76 9.14 -12.99 -8.35
N ARG A 77 8.90 -12.11 -7.38
CA ARG A 77 8.23 -12.43 -6.10
C ARG A 77 7.41 -11.22 -5.66
N PRO A 78 6.24 -11.41 -5.04
CA PRO A 78 5.48 -10.32 -4.45
C PRO A 78 6.35 -9.50 -3.48
N GLN A 79 6.32 -8.19 -3.63
CA GLN A 79 7.08 -7.25 -2.82
C GLN A 79 6.11 -6.37 -2.05
N VAL A 80 6.26 -6.29 -0.75
CA VAL A 80 5.43 -5.45 0.10
C VAL A 80 6.30 -4.38 0.76
N VAL A 81 5.96 -3.12 0.57
CA VAL A 81 6.53 -2.00 1.30
C VAL A 81 5.49 -1.48 2.28
N VAL A 82 5.81 -1.54 3.56
CA VAL A 82 5.04 -0.89 4.62
C VAL A 82 5.75 0.42 4.97
N PHE A 83 5.17 1.54 4.58
CA PHE A 83 5.74 2.86 4.74
C PHE A 83 5.02 3.63 5.86
N LEU A 84 5.75 4.02 6.89
CA LEU A 84 5.21 4.74 8.04
C LEU A 84 5.84 6.13 8.15
N THR A 85 5.03 7.18 8.22
CA THR A 85 5.50 8.56 8.42
C THR A 85 4.54 9.36 9.28
N ASP A 86 5.10 10.29 10.06
CA ASP A 86 4.30 11.23 10.88
C ASP A 86 4.49 12.70 10.46
N GLY A 87 5.11 12.94 9.30
CA GLY A 87 5.41 14.28 8.83
C GLY A 87 5.28 14.48 7.32
N LEU A 88 5.25 15.76 6.95
CA LEU A 88 5.42 16.21 5.57
C LEU A 88 6.86 16.01 5.12
N PRO A 89 7.14 15.84 3.82
CA PRO A 89 8.50 15.86 3.32
C PRO A 89 9.13 17.23 3.58
N THR A 90 10.24 17.25 4.32
CA THR A 90 10.95 18.49 4.73
C THR A 90 12.43 18.47 4.33
N GLU A 91 12.92 17.32 3.88
CA GLU A 91 14.33 17.13 3.50
C GLU A 91 14.46 16.43 2.15
N GLY A 92 15.56 16.67 1.47
CA GLY A 92 15.83 16.11 0.14
C GLY A 92 14.88 16.68 -0.93
N GLU A 93 14.32 15.82 -1.76
CA GLU A 93 13.26 16.22 -2.69
C GLU A 93 11.92 16.25 -1.95
N VAL A 94 11.29 17.40 -1.90
CA VAL A 94 10.03 17.64 -1.15
C VAL A 94 8.81 17.79 -2.05
N ARG A 95 9.00 17.90 -3.37
CA ARG A 95 7.89 18.02 -4.32
C ARG A 95 7.23 16.66 -4.55
N SER A 96 5.95 16.57 -4.24
CA SER A 96 5.19 15.32 -4.38
C SER A 96 5.29 14.71 -5.78
N GLU A 97 5.21 15.53 -6.82
CA GLU A 97 5.33 15.07 -8.21
C GLU A 97 6.67 14.39 -8.53
N ALA A 98 7.78 14.92 -8.00
CA ALA A 98 9.11 14.35 -8.20
C ALA A 98 9.30 13.06 -7.38
N ILE A 99 8.72 12.99 -6.18
CA ILE A 99 8.69 11.77 -5.36
C ILE A 99 7.91 10.67 -6.08
N LEU A 100 6.71 10.98 -6.56
CA LEU A 100 5.87 10.03 -7.31
C LEU A 100 6.54 9.55 -8.59
N ALA A 101 7.19 10.45 -9.34
CA ALA A 101 7.93 10.08 -10.55
C ALA A 101 9.06 9.08 -10.23
N ALA A 102 9.84 9.33 -9.17
CA ALA A 102 10.91 8.42 -8.77
C ALA A 102 10.38 7.05 -8.31
N VAL A 103 9.23 7.01 -7.64
CA VAL A 103 8.58 5.74 -7.27
C VAL A 103 8.16 4.98 -8.52
N ARG A 104 7.50 5.64 -9.49
CA ARG A 104 7.09 5.00 -10.75
C ARG A 104 8.26 4.43 -11.54
N ASP A 105 9.40 5.14 -11.56
CA ASP A 105 10.60 4.72 -12.29
C ASP A 105 11.27 3.49 -11.67
N LEU A 106 11.12 3.28 -10.35
CA LEU A 106 11.74 2.20 -9.60
C LEU A 106 10.78 1.03 -9.29
N ALA A 107 9.49 1.27 -9.34
CA ALA A 107 8.48 0.26 -9.02
C ALA A 107 8.49 -0.90 -10.02
N THR A 108 8.22 -2.10 -9.50
CA THR A 108 8.01 -3.31 -10.30
C THR A 108 6.53 -3.69 -10.26
N GLU A 109 6.07 -4.51 -11.21
CA GLU A 109 4.69 -5.00 -11.24
C GLU A 109 4.31 -5.81 -9.98
N ASP A 110 5.31 -6.45 -9.35
CA ASP A 110 5.12 -7.22 -8.13
C ASP A 110 5.06 -6.37 -6.86
N LEU A 111 5.24 -5.04 -6.95
CA LEU A 111 5.28 -4.14 -5.80
C LEU A 111 3.87 -3.81 -5.29
N ARG A 112 3.71 -3.89 -3.98
CA ARG A 112 2.55 -3.38 -3.22
C ARG A 112 3.05 -2.42 -2.15
N LEU A 113 2.58 -1.18 -2.15
CA LEU A 113 3.00 -0.17 -1.20
C LEU A 113 1.82 0.25 -0.31
N PHE A 114 2.00 0.08 0.98
CA PHE A 114 1.01 0.44 1.99
C PHE A 114 1.56 1.56 2.87
N ALA A 115 0.87 2.69 2.90
CA ALA A 115 1.32 3.86 3.65
C ALA A 115 0.51 4.07 4.92
N PHE A 116 1.20 4.39 6.00
CA PHE A 116 0.61 4.79 7.27
C PHE A 116 1.00 6.23 7.59
N GLY A 117 0.02 7.12 7.58
CA GLY A 117 0.17 8.50 8.02
C GLY A 117 -0.23 8.64 9.49
N VAL A 118 0.68 9.11 10.34
CA VAL A 118 0.48 9.19 11.79
C VAL A 118 0.31 10.63 12.24
N GLY A 119 -0.88 11.00 12.68
CA GLY A 119 -1.21 12.35 13.13
C GLY A 119 -1.75 13.23 12.01
N TYR A 120 -1.69 14.55 12.21
CA TYR A 120 -2.31 15.51 11.27
C TYR A 120 -1.32 16.14 10.29
N ASP A 121 -0.02 16.04 10.54
CA ASP A 121 1.03 16.72 9.78
C ASP A 121 1.59 15.82 8.65
N VAL A 122 0.73 15.10 7.94
CA VAL A 122 1.11 14.21 6.85
C VAL A 122 0.54 14.69 5.51
N ASN A 123 1.23 14.40 4.42
CA ASN A 123 0.75 14.69 3.08
C ASN A 123 -0.14 13.54 2.59
N THR A 124 -1.44 13.61 2.92
CA THR A 124 -2.41 12.57 2.57
C THR A 124 -2.49 12.33 1.06
N ILE A 125 -2.45 13.39 0.25
CA ILE A 125 -2.49 13.27 -1.22
C ILE A 125 -1.29 12.49 -1.74
N LEU A 126 -0.08 12.75 -1.23
CA LEU A 126 1.11 12.00 -1.61
C LEU A 126 1.00 10.53 -1.19
N LEU A 127 0.60 10.27 0.05
CA LEU A 127 0.49 8.91 0.59
C LEU A 127 -0.59 8.10 -0.15
N ASP A 128 -1.75 8.70 -0.39
CA ASP A 128 -2.84 8.06 -1.14
C ASP A 128 -2.39 7.73 -2.58
N THR A 129 -1.77 8.70 -3.26
CA THR A 129 -1.35 8.51 -4.64
C THR A 129 -0.26 7.44 -4.75
N VAL A 130 0.77 7.49 -3.90
CA VAL A 130 1.86 6.50 -3.96
C VAL A 130 1.39 5.09 -3.64
N SER A 131 0.50 4.94 -2.67
CA SER A 131 -0.07 3.64 -2.33
C SER A 131 -0.96 3.11 -3.44
N GLN A 132 -1.89 3.94 -3.94
CA GLN A 132 -2.81 3.56 -4.99
C GLN A 132 -2.10 3.15 -6.28
N GLU A 133 -1.11 3.91 -6.72
CA GLU A 133 -0.34 3.59 -7.93
C GLU A 133 0.47 2.29 -7.81
N GLN A 134 0.75 1.84 -6.59
CA GLN A 134 1.44 0.59 -6.30
C GLN A 134 0.50 -0.47 -5.69
N HIS A 135 -0.75 -0.51 -6.12
CA HIS A 135 -1.77 -1.52 -5.78
C HIS A 135 -2.01 -1.71 -4.27
N GLY A 136 -1.62 -0.76 -3.46
CA GLY A 136 -1.83 -0.74 -2.02
C GLY A 136 -2.89 0.27 -1.59
N VAL A 137 -2.92 0.53 -0.30
CA VAL A 137 -3.81 1.51 0.32
C VAL A 137 -3.07 2.31 1.38
N SER A 138 -3.56 3.53 1.66
CA SER A 138 -3.11 4.33 2.79
C SER A 138 -4.05 4.19 3.98
N THR A 139 -3.48 4.30 5.16
CA THR A 139 -4.19 4.27 6.45
C THR A 139 -3.72 5.43 7.31
N TYR A 140 -4.64 6.11 7.97
CA TYR A 140 -4.32 7.27 8.81
C TYR A 140 -4.62 6.95 10.27
N VAL A 141 -3.59 7.03 11.10
CA VAL A 141 -3.66 6.82 12.55
C VAL A 141 -3.74 8.17 13.24
N GLN A 142 -4.86 8.45 13.90
CA GLN A 142 -5.08 9.72 14.58
C GLN A 142 -4.23 9.85 15.86
N PRO A 143 -3.96 11.09 16.32
CA PRO A 143 -3.28 11.28 17.60
C PRO A 143 -4.05 10.62 18.74
N GLY A 144 -3.39 9.71 19.45
CA GLY A 144 -3.97 8.93 20.54
C GLY A 144 -4.47 7.56 20.16
N GLU A 145 -4.53 7.23 18.86
CA GLU A 145 -4.74 5.86 18.42
C GLU A 145 -3.43 5.05 18.50
N ASP A 146 -3.58 3.75 18.55
CA ASP A 146 -2.47 2.81 18.66
C ASP A 146 -1.92 2.45 17.28
N ILE A 147 -0.69 2.87 16.99
CA ILE A 147 -0.01 2.60 15.72
C ILE A 147 0.27 1.10 15.57
N GLU A 148 0.69 0.43 16.64
CA GLU A 148 0.95 -0.99 16.64
C GLU A 148 -0.31 -1.76 16.28
N ALA A 149 -1.44 -1.45 16.93
CA ALA A 149 -2.71 -2.09 16.63
C ALA A 149 -3.15 -1.87 15.17
N ALA A 150 -2.96 -0.67 14.62
CA ALA A 150 -3.31 -0.37 13.23
C ALA A 150 -2.44 -1.15 12.23
N VAL A 151 -1.13 -1.20 12.44
CA VAL A 151 -0.19 -1.92 11.57
C VAL A 151 -0.36 -3.42 11.71
N SER A 152 -0.54 -3.94 12.92
CA SER A 152 -0.74 -5.37 13.16
C SER A 152 -2.03 -5.87 12.51
N ALA A 153 -3.15 -5.18 12.72
CA ALA A 153 -4.43 -5.53 12.10
C ALA A 153 -4.38 -5.45 10.56
N PHE A 154 -3.56 -4.55 10.03
CA PHE A 154 -3.30 -4.46 8.60
C PHE A 154 -2.44 -5.64 8.12
N TYR A 155 -1.33 -5.92 8.80
CA TYR A 155 -0.42 -7.01 8.43
C TYR A 155 -1.14 -8.36 8.39
N ASP A 156 -1.98 -8.64 9.39
CA ASP A 156 -2.81 -9.85 9.43
C ASP A 156 -3.71 -9.99 8.20
N LYS A 157 -4.17 -8.89 7.64
CA LYS A 157 -4.99 -8.89 6.41
C LYS A 157 -4.16 -9.14 5.16
N ILE A 158 -3.02 -8.46 5.01
CA ILE A 158 -2.19 -8.57 3.79
C ILE A 158 -1.39 -9.86 3.72
N SER A 159 -1.16 -10.54 4.85
CA SER A 159 -0.49 -11.84 4.87
C SER A 159 -1.29 -12.94 4.14
N LEU A 160 -2.58 -12.69 3.86
CA LEU A 160 -3.48 -13.61 3.17
C LEU A 160 -4.19 -12.88 2.02
N PRO A 161 -3.52 -12.59 0.89
CA PRO A 161 -4.19 -12.04 -0.28
C PRO A 161 -5.23 -13.05 -0.80
N VAL A 162 -6.42 -12.55 -1.08
CA VAL A 162 -7.50 -13.37 -1.67
C VAL A 162 -7.48 -13.25 -3.18
N LEU A 163 -7.16 -12.05 -3.70
CA LEU A 163 -7.11 -11.78 -5.13
C LEU A 163 -6.13 -10.63 -5.39
N THR A 164 -5.13 -10.87 -6.23
CA THR A 164 -4.15 -9.87 -6.67
C THR A 164 -4.37 -9.51 -8.14
N ASP A 165 -3.77 -8.42 -8.60
CA ASP A 165 -3.88 -7.96 -10.00
C ASP A 165 -5.33 -7.85 -10.47
N VAL A 166 -6.11 -7.19 -9.64
CA VAL A 166 -7.57 -7.12 -9.79
C VAL A 166 -7.98 -6.28 -10.99
N THR A 167 -8.88 -6.83 -11.78
CA THR A 167 -9.49 -6.14 -12.93
C THR A 167 -10.99 -6.32 -12.93
N LEU A 168 -11.71 -5.36 -13.51
CA LEU A 168 -13.15 -5.41 -13.74
C LEU A 168 -13.45 -5.26 -15.22
N ASP A 169 -14.20 -6.23 -15.75
CA ASP A 169 -14.85 -6.14 -17.05
C ASP A 169 -16.32 -5.82 -16.83
N TYR A 170 -16.79 -4.75 -17.45
CA TYR A 170 -18.15 -4.25 -17.32
C TYR A 170 -19.09 -4.73 -18.45
N GLY A 171 -18.64 -5.71 -19.24
CA GLY A 171 -19.41 -6.29 -20.33
C GLY A 171 -19.81 -5.27 -21.38
N SER A 172 -21.12 -5.10 -21.57
CA SER A 172 -21.68 -4.18 -22.58
C SER A 172 -21.74 -2.71 -22.14
N MET A 173 -21.41 -2.40 -20.88
CA MET A 173 -21.55 -1.04 -20.35
C MET A 173 -20.33 -0.17 -20.69
N GLU A 174 -20.59 1.01 -21.26
CA GLU A 174 -19.57 2.04 -21.40
C GLU A 174 -19.36 2.76 -20.07
N ILE A 175 -18.32 2.36 -19.33
CA ILE A 175 -17.95 2.96 -18.04
C ILE A 175 -16.69 3.80 -18.21
N SER A 176 -16.65 4.95 -17.54
CA SER A 176 -15.54 5.89 -17.53
C SER A 176 -15.30 6.42 -16.11
N GLU A 177 -14.17 7.11 -15.92
CA GLU A 177 -13.83 7.72 -14.63
C GLU A 177 -13.93 6.72 -13.46
N VAL A 178 -13.40 5.53 -13.67
CA VAL A 178 -13.37 4.47 -12.64
C VAL A 178 -12.36 4.84 -11.56
N TYR A 179 -12.77 4.73 -10.31
CA TYR A 179 -11.92 5.01 -9.16
C TYR A 179 -12.16 3.95 -8.05
N PRO A 180 -11.10 3.46 -7.37
CA PRO A 180 -9.67 3.73 -7.59
C PRO A 180 -9.16 3.12 -8.91
N PHE A 181 -8.11 3.70 -9.46
CA PHE A 181 -7.42 3.15 -10.63
C PHE A 181 -5.90 3.36 -10.48
N PRO A 182 -5.07 2.30 -10.54
CA PRO A 182 -5.47 0.89 -10.68
C PRO A 182 -6.31 0.39 -9.50
N LEU A 183 -6.99 -0.74 -9.68
CA LEU A 183 -7.74 -1.36 -8.59
C LEU A 183 -6.77 -1.97 -7.56
N PRO A 184 -7.02 -1.81 -6.26
CA PRO A 184 -6.19 -2.44 -5.23
C PRO A 184 -6.43 -3.94 -5.18
N ASP A 185 -5.45 -4.66 -4.65
CA ASP A 185 -5.61 -6.08 -4.34
C ASP A 185 -6.68 -6.29 -3.25
N VAL A 186 -7.34 -7.44 -3.30
CA VAL A 186 -8.36 -7.81 -2.30
C VAL A 186 -7.76 -8.77 -1.29
N PHE A 187 -7.83 -8.39 -0.02
CA PHE A 187 -7.33 -9.17 1.11
C PHE A 187 -8.48 -9.77 1.92
N SER A 188 -8.17 -10.77 2.74
CA SER A 188 -9.15 -11.47 3.56
C SER A 188 -9.94 -10.50 4.46
N GLY A 189 -11.27 -10.54 4.37
CA GLY A 189 -12.16 -9.63 5.08
C GLY A 189 -12.21 -8.21 4.57
N GLY A 190 -11.49 -7.90 3.47
CA GLY A 190 -11.53 -6.61 2.79
C GLY A 190 -12.77 -6.43 1.93
N GLN A 191 -13.04 -5.18 1.54
CA GLN A 191 -14.07 -4.81 0.57
C GLN A 191 -13.43 -4.00 -0.55
N LEU A 192 -13.78 -4.32 -1.79
CA LEU A 192 -13.45 -3.50 -2.94
C LEU A 192 -14.64 -2.59 -3.25
N LEU A 193 -14.47 -1.30 -3.01
CA LEU A 193 -15.44 -0.28 -3.43
C LEU A 193 -14.94 0.38 -4.70
N VAL A 194 -15.73 0.29 -5.75
CA VAL A 194 -15.42 0.91 -7.05
C VAL A 194 -16.53 1.87 -7.42
N VAL A 195 -16.18 3.07 -7.80
CA VAL A 195 -17.10 4.07 -8.35
C VAL A 195 -16.70 4.42 -9.77
N GLY A 196 -17.68 4.75 -10.60
CA GLY A 196 -17.42 5.11 -12.00
C GLY A 196 -18.65 5.76 -12.61
N ARG A 197 -18.50 6.33 -13.81
CA ARG A 197 -19.59 6.92 -14.59
C ARG A 197 -19.95 6.00 -15.73
N TYR A 198 -21.24 5.79 -15.96
CA TYR A 198 -21.77 5.11 -17.13
C TYR A 198 -22.63 6.05 -17.98
N ARG A 199 -22.70 5.81 -19.29
CA ARG A 199 -23.41 6.69 -20.22
C ARG A 199 -24.89 6.37 -20.37
N GLN A 200 -25.23 5.11 -20.31
CA GLN A 200 -26.60 4.62 -20.52
C GLN A 200 -26.94 3.58 -19.47
N GLY A 201 -28.17 3.62 -18.97
CA GLY A 201 -28.69 2.57 -18.13
C GLY A 201 -28.93 1.27 -18.90
N GLY A 202 -29.18 0.21 -18.17
CA GLY A 202 -29.41 -1.11 -18.74
C GLY A 202 -28.93 -2.22 -17.81
N GLU A 203 -28.92 -3.43 -18.32
CA GLU A 203 -28.39 -4.59 -17.60
C GLU A 203 -27.02 -4.98 -18.16
N ALA A 204 -26.11 -5.32 -17.27
CA ALA A 204 -24.79 -5.81 -17.65
C ALA A 204 -24.32 -6.92 -16.73
N THR A 205 -23.43 -7.74 -17.25
CA THR A 205 -22.65 -8.70 -16.47
C THR A 205 -21.31 -8.09 -16.15
N ILE A 206 -20.97 -7.99 -14.88
CA ILE A 206 -19.66 -7.53 -14.42
C ILE A 206 -18.82 -8.73 -14.03
N THR A 207 -17.61 -8.81 -14.56
CA THR A 207 -16.65 -9.86 -14.21
C THR A 207 -15.48 -9.26 -13.44
N LEU A 208 -15.33 -9.67 -12.20
CA LEU A 208 -14.15 -9.42 -11.39
C LEU A 208 -13.14 -10.53 -11.67
N SER A 209 -11.94 -10.17 -12.08
CA SER A 209 -10.86 -11.13 -12.33
C SER A 209 -9.63 -10.74 -11.51
N GLY A 210 -8.83 -11.73 -11.13
CA GLY A 210 -7.55 -11.52 -10.47
C GLY A 210 -6.80 -12.83 -10.31
N SER A 211 -5.59 -12.75 -9.79
CA SER A 211 -4.71 -13.90 -9.55
C SER A 211 -4.87 -14.40 -8.13
N ARG A 212 -4.92 -15.73 -7.95
CA ARG A 212 -4.87 -16.42 -6.66
C ARG A 212 -4.03 -17.69 -6.79
N ASP A 213 -3.03 -17.86 -5.93
CA ASP A 213 -2.18 -19.08 -5.90
C ASP A 213 -1.68 -19.52 -7.29
N GLU A 214 -1.17 -18.60 -8.10
CA GLU A 214 -0.72 -18.78 -9.49
C GLU A 214 -1.84 -19.11 -10.51
N GLY A 215 -3.12 -19.00 -10.12
CA GLY A 215 -4.28 -19.20 -10.99
C GLY A 215 -5.11 -17.94 -11.22
N LEU A 216 -5.71 -17.82 -12.41
CA LEU A 216 -6.72 -16.79 -12.67
C LEU A 216 -8.04 -17.20 -11.99
N GLU A 217 -8.56 -16.35 -11.12
CA GLU A 217 -9.88 -16.53 -10.53
C GLU A 217 -10.83 -15.46 -11.05
N GLN A 218 -12.08 -15.83 -11.29
CA GLN A 218 -13.12 -14.95 -11.80
C GLN A 218 -14.40 -15.08 -10.99
N VAL A 219 -14.97 -13.95 -10.64
CA VAL A 219 -16.30 -13.85 -10.02
C VAL A 219 -17.21 -13.08 -10.95
N ILE A 220 -18.32 -13.70 -11.37
CA ILE A 220 -19.25 -13.12 -12.32
C ILE A 220 -20.51 -12.64 -11.59
N TYR A 221 -20.80 -11.37 -11.73
CA TYR A 221 -22.03 -10.73 -11.25
C TYR A 221 -22.96 -10.52 -12.45
N GLY A 222 -23.89 -11.45 -12.65
CA GLY A 222 -24.88 -11.37 -13.71
C GLY A 222 -26.02 -10.42 -13.39
N ASP A 223 -26.68 -9.93 -14.43
CA ASP A 223 -27.92 -9.16 -14.36
C ASP A 223 -27.85 -7.92 -13.45
N MET A 224 -26.69 -7.23 -13.44
CA MET A 224 -26.51 -5.99 -12.70
C MET A 224 -27.28 -4.87 -13.40
N ALA A 225 -28.27 -4.27 -12.71
CA ALA A 225 -29.09 -3.22 -13.26
C ALA A 225 -28.50 -1.83 -12.98
N PHE A 226 -28.31 -1.05 -14.03
CA PHE A 226 -27.90 0.35 -14.00
C PHE A 226 -29.10 1.24 -14.34
N ALA A 227 -29.42 2.22 -13.50
CA ALA A 227 -30.58 3.09 -13.69
C ALA A 227 -30.46 3.93 -14.98
N GLU A 228 -31.56 4.14 -15.67
CA GLU A 228 -31.62 5.01 -16.87
C GLU A 228 -31.50 6.50 -16.49
N ASP A 229 -32.09 6.88 -15.38
CA ASP A 229 -31.98 8.23 -14.82
C ASP A 229 -30.82 8.25 -13.86
N GLY A 230 -29.73 8.92 -14.23
CA GLY A 230 -28.48 8.92 -13.53
C GLY A 230 -28.61 9.00 -12.00
N GLY A 231 -27.78 8.23 -11.30
CA GLY A 231 -27.66 8.28 -9.84
C GLY A 231 -27.10 9.63 -9.35
N PRO A 232 -27.10 9.88 -8.04
CA PRO A 232 -26.50 11.08 -7.49
C PRO A 232 -25.02 11.17 -7.90
N ASP A 233 -24.58 12.39 -8.23
CA ASP A 233 -23.15 12.67 -8.45
C ASP A 233 -22.39 12.43 -7.14
N LEU A 234 -21.83 11.25 -6.98
CA LEU A 234 -21.05 10.85 -5.80
C LEU A 234 -19.56 11.18 -5.93
N ILE A 235 -19.13 11.64 -7.11
CA ILE A 235 -17.75 12.03 -7.36
C ILE A 235 -17.67 13.55 -7.26
N PRO A 236 -16.88 14.12 -6.34
CA PRO A 236 -16.70 15.56 -6.18
C PRO A 236 -16.00 16.19 -7.37
#